data_50c114da62e39bdf38ea35903d837f9e
#
_entry.id   50c114da62e39bdf38ea35903d837f9e
#
_cell.length_a   1.000
_cell.length_b   1.000
_cell.length_c   1.000
_cell.angle_alpha   90.00
_cell.angle_beta   90.00
_cell.angle_gamma   90.00
#
_symmetry.space_group_name_H-M   'P 1'
#
loop_
_entity.id
_entity.type
_entity.pdbx_description
1 polymer ?
#
loop_
_entity_poly.entity_id
_entity_poly.type
_entity_poly.pdbx_seq_one_letter_code
_entity_poly.pdbx_strand_id
1 'polypeptide(L)'
;MRQLRNITASLGLLAMSLVLSVGSAQAQGTWKKTNNMSAARSGQTATLLTNGQVLVAGGENSIGNVKTAELYNPSTGIWASTGLPNVARASAAAALLSDGTVLVAGGCNTDCIGALGSSEIYSPSIGKWTLKGFMATPRFSFSATLLTNGNVLVAGGCTATNCTIVTNRAEIYNPTTGKWTATGSLKFARGNHTATRLSNGTVLVAGGANATNDLRSAELYNPTAGTWATVSNMTYTHSGHVAVLLKTGKVLVAGGGGPPDSLAGAELYNPSTKAWTVTGSLKTGRDDFAGVLLQSGKVLVAGGANLAGAPLASAELYDPTAGTWSSTGTMTLARIEFTLTLLPNGQALAAGGTNGVNAFYSAAELYSP
;
A
#
# COMPACT_ATOMS: atom_id res chain seq x y z
N MET A 1 42.52 49.46 69.13
CA MET A 1 41.25 48.78 69.35
C MET A 1 40.50 48.75 68.02
N ARG A 2 40.59 47.65 67.31
CA ARG A 2 39.77 47.39 66.10
C ARG A 2 39.15 45.96 66.25
N GLN A 3 37.86 45.94 66.30
CA GLN A 3 37.09 44.68 66.35
C GLN A 3 37.12 43.98 64.99
N LEU A 4 37.49 42.71 64.97
CA LEU A 4 37.31 41.75 63.84
C LEU A 4 35.90 41.15 63.91
N ARG A 5 35.12 41.37 62.84
CA ARG A 5 33.87 40.73 62.67
C ARG A 5 34.10 39.40 61.88
N ASN A 6 33.72 38.29 62.45
CA ASN A 6 33.68 37.00 61.82
C ASN A 6 32.50 36.98 60.87
N ILE A 7 32.72 36.62 59.59
CA ILE A 7 31.72 36.30 58.59
C ILE A 7 31.80 34.80 58.38
N THR A 8 30.82 34.12 58.90
CA THR A 8 30.59 32.68 58.60
C THR A 8 29.81 32.59 57.28
N ALA A 9 30.47 32.10 56.20
CA ALA A 9 29.83 31.76 54.93
C ALA A 9 29.26 30.32 55.02
N SER A 10 27.96 30.20 55.02
CA SER A 10 27.29 28.90 54.87
C SER A 10 27.26 28.51 53.41
N LEU A 11 27.99 27.46 53.01
CA LEU A 11 27.85 26.80 51.70
C LEU A 11 26.56 25.95 51.71
N GLY A 12 25.56 26.43 51.02
CA GLY A 12 24.39 25.59 50.68
C GLY A 12 24.74 24.68 49.49
N LEU A 13 24.85 23.36 49.74
CA LEU A 13 24.91 22.37 48.66
C LEU A 13 23.53 22.25 48.01
N LEU A 14 23.38 22.74 46.80
CA LEU A 14 22.24 22.49 45.94
C LEU A 14 22.45 21.11 45.29
N ALA A 15 21.80 20.05 45.83
CA ALA A 15 21.78 18.76 45.21
C ALA A 15 20.80 18.80 44.03
N MET A 16 21.34 18.94 42.81
CA MET A 16 20.59 18.84 41.56
C MET A 16 20.36 17.36 41.29
N SER A 17 19.18 16.82 41.64
CA SER A 17 18.77 15.47 41.28
C SER A 17 18.53 15.41 39.78
N LEU A 18 19.49 14.83 39.04
CA LEU A 18 19.33 14.47 37.62
C LEU A 18 18.35 13.26 37.54
N VAL A 19 17.09 13.52 37.29
CA VAL A 19 16.12 12.48 36.95
C VAL A 19 16.45 12.00 35.55
N LEU A 20 17.26 10.97 35.43
CA LEU A 20 17.40 10.20 34.21
C LEU A 20 16.06 9.47 33.97
N SER A 21 15.23 10.04 33.11
CA SER A 21 14.12 9.31 32.54
C SER A 21 14.70 8.20 31.67
N VAL A 22 14.80 6.99 32.23
CA VAL A 22 15.01 5.78 31.43
C VAL A 22 13.74 5.60 30.61
N GLY A 23 13.70 6.22 29.43
CA GLY A 23 12.69 5.89 28.44
C GLY A 23 12.81 4.39 28.18
N SER A 24 11.77 3.63 28.50
CA SER A 24 11.69 2.23 28.13
C SER A 24 11.94 2.16 26.62
N ALA A 25 13.07 1.56 26.19
CA ALA A 25 13.31 1.27 24.80
C ALA A 25 12.16 0.35 24.36
N GLN A 26 11.20 0.91 23.63
CA GLN A 26 10.11 0.15 23.07
C GLN A 26 10.75 -0.90 22.17
N ALA A 27 10.42 -2.19 22.39
CA ALA A 27 10.99 -3.28 21.61
C ALA A 27 10.80 -2.93 20.13
N GLN A 28 11.90 -2.84 19.41
CA GLN A 28 11.87 -2.54 17.98
C GLN A 28 11.34 -3.78 17.26
N GLY A 29 10.28 -3.63 16.44
CA GLY A 29 9.76 -4.73 15.65
C GLY A 29 10.84 -5.38 14.79
N THR A 30 10.74 -6.66 14.52
CA THR A 30 11.77 -7.46 13.86
C THR A 30 11.27 -8.11 12.59
N TRP A 31 12.18 -8.31 11.61
CA TRP A 31 11.93 -9.06 10.40
C TRP A 31 12.60 -10.43 10.48
N LYS A 32 11.89 -11.45 10.03
CA LYS A 32 12.39 -12.83 9.97
C LYS A 32 12.03 -13.43 8.62
N LYS A 33 13.01 -14.10 7.97
CA LYS A 33 12.73 -14.87 6.76
C LYS A 33 11.71 -15.97 7.05
N THR A 34 10.82 -16.19 6.11
CA THR A 34 9.95 -17.36 6.03
C THR A 34 10.27 -18.15 4.76
N ASN A 35 9.54 -19.22 4.44
CA ASN A 35 9.79 -19.97 3.22
C ASN A 35 9.55 -19.09 1.97
N ASN A 36 10.26 -19.39 0.91
CA ASN A 36 10.17 -18.70 -0.36
C ASN A 36 8.99 -19.22 -1.20
N MET A 37 8.43 -18.37 -2.04
CA MET A 37 7.57 -18.78 -3.16
C MET A 37 8.35 -19.67 -4.13
N SER A 38 7.64 -20.44 -4.94
CA SER A 38 8.25 -21.26 -6.02
C SER A 38 8.75 -20.39 -7.18
N ALA A 39 8.07 -19.25 -7.44
CA ALA A 39 8.43 -18.32 -8.51
C ALA A 39 8.78 -16.94 -7.95
N ALA A 40 9.91 -16.39 -8.41
CA ALA A 40 10.24 -14.99 -8.20
C ALA A 40 9.25 -14.10 -8.97
N ARG A 41 8.84 -12.97 -8.36
CA ARG A 41 7.86 -12.07 -8.96
C ARG A 41 7.88 -10.66 -8.36
N SER A 42 7.59 -9.64 -9.19
CA SER A 42 7.25 -8.28 -8.78
C SER A 42 5.93 -7.85 -9.43
N GLY A 43 5.31 -6.77 -8.96
CA GLY A 43 4.03 -6.30 -9.51
C GLY A 43 2.88 -7.31 -9.42
N GLN A 44 2.99 -8.31 -8.53
CA GLN A 44 1.96 -9.31 -8.25
C GLN A 44 0.84 -8.75 -7.38
N THR A 45 -0.29 -9.43 -7.33
CA THR A 45 -1.34 -9.19 -6.33
C THR A 45 -1.14 -10.09 -5.12
N ALA A 46 -1.49 -9.60 -3.92
CA ALA A 46 -1.61 -10.40 -2.70
C ALA A 46 -2.94 -10.12 -2.01
N THR A 47 -3.65 -11.16 -1.63
CA THR A 47 -4.97 -11.05 -1.01
C THR A 47 -5.05 -11.98 0.20
N LEU A 48 -5.32 -11.42 1.38
CA LEU A 48 -5.66 -12.23 2.56
C LEU A 48 -7.06 -12.83 2.36
N LEU A 49 -7.13 -14.16 2.36
CA LEU A 49 -8.36 -14.92 2.21
C LEU A 49 -9.09 -15.06 3.54
N THR A 50 -10.38 -15.39 3.48
CA THR A 50 -11.22 -15.60 4.68
C THR A 50 -10.75 -16.74 5.57
N ASN A 51 -10.01 -17.72 5.00
CA ASN A 51 -9.41 -18.83 5.76
C ASN A 51 -8.04 -18.47 6.41
N GLY A 52 -7.60 -17.22 6.31
CA GLY A 52 -6.35 -16.72 6.85
C GLY A 52 -5.10 -16.97 6.00
N GLN A 53 -5.19 -17.67 4.89
CA GLN A 53 -4.09 -17.81 3.92
C GLN A 53 -3.94 -16.54 3.08
N VAL A 54 -2.76 -16.32 2.49
CA VAL A 54 -2.53 -15.23 1.54
C VAL A 54 -2.40 -15.82 0.14
N LEU A 55 -3.29 -15.43 -0.77
CA LEU A 55 -3.17 -15.71 -2.20
C LEU A 55 -2.23 -14.69 -2.82
N VAL A 56 -1.15 -15.15 -3.47
CA VAL A 56 -0.29 -14.34 -4.34
C VAL A 56 -0.45 -14.81 -5.76
N ALA A 57 -0.72 -13.90 -6.70
CA ALA A 57 -1.01 -14.27 -8.08
C ALA A 57 -0.40 -13.29 -9.09
N GLY A 58 0.09 -13.81 -10.21
CA GLY A 58 0.65 -13.04 -11.29
C GLY A 58 1.99 -12.37 -10.94
N GLY A 59 2.18 -11.17 -11.47
CA GLY A 59 3.44 -10.45 -11.44
C GLY A 59 4.30 -10.77 -12.66
N GLU A 60 5.53 -10.29 -12.63
CA GLU A 60 6.54 -10.52 -13.66
C GLU A 60 7.89 -10.89 -13.07
N ASN A 61 8.77 -11.43 -13.88
CA ASN A 61 10.16 -11.71 -13.57
C ASN A 61 11.02 -11.55 -14.84
N SER A 62 12.30 -11.93 -14.78
CA SER A 62 13.23 -11.82 -15.90
C SER A 62 12.85 -12.62 -17.17
N ILE A 63 11.85 -13.50 -17.09
CA ILE A 63 11.38 -14.32 -18.21
C ILE A 63 10.08 -13.73 -18.81
N GLY A 64 9.42 -12.83 -18.10
CA GLY A 64 8.14 -12.20 -18.46
C GLY A 64 7.08 -12.40 -17.38
N ASN A 65 5.81 -12.26 -17.77
CA ASN A 65 4.71 -12.35 -16.83
C ASN A 65 4.53 -13.77 -16.26
N VAL A 66 4.41 -13.83 -14.95
CA VAL A 66 4.24 -15.07 -14.18
C VAL A 66 2.79 -15.54 -14.24
N LYS A 67 2.58 -16.73 -14.81
CA LYS A 67 1.25 -17.36 -14.90
C LYS A 67 1.01 -18.38 -13.79
N THR A 68 1.43 -18.08 -12.57
CA THR A 68 1.20 -18.96 -11.41
C THR A 68 0.58 -18.21 -10.26
N ALA A 69 -0.06 -18.94 -9.37
CA ALA A 69 -0.58 -18.45 -8.11
C ALA A 69 -0.18 -19.40 -6.97
N GLU A 70 0.10 -18.82 -5.80
CA GLU A 70 0.55 -19.55 -4.63
C GLU A 70 -0.21 -19.09 -3.39
N LEU A 71 -0.41 -20.01 -2.45
CA LEU A 71 -1.05 -19.77 -1.17
C LEU A 71 -0.01 -19.86 -0.05
N TYR A 72 0.13 -18.79 0.72
CA TYR A 72 0.92 -18.79 1.95
C TYR A 72 0.05 -19.19 3.13
N ASN A 73 0.49 -20.17 3.90
CA ASN A 73 -0.15 -20.56 5.15
C ASN A 73 0.62 -19.96 6.33
N PRO A 74 0.05 -18.95 7.05
CA PRO A 74 0.75 -18.29 8.15
C PRO A 74 1.07 -19.18 9.36
N SER A 75 0.31 -20.28 9.55
CA SER A 75 0.52 -21.19 10.69
C SER A 75 1.73 -22.09 10.49
N THR A 76 2.07 -22.42 9.24
CA THR A 76 3.20 -23.31 8.92
C THR A 76 4.37 -22.58 8.25
N GLY A 77 4.14 -21.37 7.74
CA GLY A 77 5.11 -20.62 6.95
C GLY A 77 5.34 -21.21 5.55
N ILE A 78 4.49 -22.13 5.08
CA ILE A 78 4.67 -22.86 3.82
C ILE A 78 3.88 -22.20 2.70
N TRP A 79 4.48 -22.15 1.50
CA TRP A 79 3.85 -21.81 0.24
C TRP A 79 3.40 -23.08 -0.48
N ALA A 80 2.19 -23.07 -1.03
CA ALA A 80 1.66 -24.14 -1.84
C ALA A 80 1.15 -23.60 -3.16
N SER A 81 1.47 -24.27 -4.27
CA SER A 81 0.88 -23.94 -5.56
C SER A 81 -0.63 -24.13 -5.54
N THR A 82 -1.34 -23.28 -6.25
CA THR A 82 -2.78 -23.42 -6.46
C THR A 82 -3.10 -23.38 -7.96
N GLY A 83 -4.38 -23.38 -8.33
CA GLY A 83 -4.78 -23.36 -9.75
C GLY A 83 -4.12 -22.22 -10.53
N LEU A 84 -3.87 -22.47 -11.81
CA LEU A 84 -3.23 -21.50 -12.70
C LEU A 84 -4.25 -20.47 -13.19
N PRO A 85 -3.97 -19.16 -13.12
CA PRO A 85 -4.73 -18.14 -13.81
C PRO A 85 -4.79 -18.43 -15.32
N ASN A 86 -5.88 -18.02 -15.97
CA ASN A 86 -6.00 -18.19 -17.44
C ASN A 86 -5.08 -17.22 -18.19
N VAL A 87 -4.89 -16.03 -17.65
CA VAL A 87 -4.09 -14.95 -18.24
C VAL A 87 -2.97 -14.55 -17.31
N ALA A 88 -1.73 -14.58 -17.80
CA ALA A 88 -0.58 -14.01 -17.09
C ALA A 88 -0.68 -12.47 -17.08
N ARG A 89 -0.46 -11.85 -15.92
CA ARG A 89 -0.63 -10.41 -15.75
C ARG A 89 0.26 -9.86 -14.64
N ALA A 90 0.86 -8.70 -14.88
CA ALA A 90 1.54 -7.88 -13.89
C ALA A 90 0.75 -6.59 -13.65
N SER A 91 1.00 -5.89 -12.56
CA SER A 91 0.38 -4.60 -12.21
C SER A 91 -1.16 -4.62 -12.30
N ALA A 92 -1.76 -5.79 -12.03
CA ALA A 92 -3.21 -5.99 -11.94
C ALA A 92 -3.75 -5.52 -10.59
N ALA A 93 -5.06 -5.35 -10.50
CA ALA A 93 -5.72 -5.10 -9.22
C ALA A 93 -6.52 -6.33 -8.77
N ALA A 94 -6.53 -6.57 -7.45
CA ALA A 94 -7.29 -7.66 -6.84
C ALA A 94 -8.24 -7.15 -5.75
N ALA A 95 -9.36 -7.83 -5.58
CA ALA A 95 -10.31 -7.57 -4.52
C ALA A 95 -10.89 -8.88 -3.97
N LEU A 96 -10.84 -9.08 -2.64
CA LEU A 96 -11.60 -10.13 -1.97
C LEU A 96 -13.07 -9.74 -2.00
N LEU A 97 -13.90 -10.62 -2.58
CA LEU A 97 -15.35 -10.44 -2.68
C LEU A 97 -16.06 -10.92 -1.41
N SER A 98 -17.32 -10.52 -1.26
CA SER A 98 -18.12 -10.84 -0.06
C SER A 98 -18.40 -12.34 0.09
N ASP A 99 -18.33 -13.11 -1.00
CA ASP A 99 -18.48 -14.57 -1.02
C ASP A 99 -17.18 -15.33 -0.72
N GLY A 100 -16.08 -14.61 -0.45
CA GLY A 100 -14.76 -15.17 -0.18
C GLY A 100 -13.95 -15.54 -1.44
N THR A 101 -14.48 -15.32 -2.64
CA THR A 101 -13.71 -15.44 -3.88
C THR A 101 -12.86 -14.18 -4.12
N VAL A 102 -11.86 -14.25 -5.01
CA VAL A 102 -10.99 -13.13 -5.32
C VAL A 102 -11.13 -12.73 -6.78
N LEU A 103 -11.55 -11.49 -7.02
CA LEU A 103 -11.47 -10.88 -8.35
C LEU A 103 -10.04 -10.41 -8.61
N VAL A 104 -9.48 -10.80 -9.77
CA VAL A 104 -8.25 -10.21 -10.31
C VAL A 104 -8.57 -9.64 -11.69
N ALA A 105 -8.33 -8.37 -11.91
CA ALA A 105 -8.74 -7.66 -13.11
C ALA A 105 -7.60 -6.85 -13.71
N GLY A 106 -7.62 -6.69 -15.03
CA GLY A 106 -6.67 -5.87 -15.76
C GLY A 106 -5.23 -6.33 -15.62
N GLY A 107 -4.34 -5.37 -15.47
CA GLY A 107 -2.90 -5.57 -15.51
C GLY A 107 -2.35 -5.38 -16.92
N CYS A 108 -1.12 -5.75 -17.11
CA CYS A 108 -0.44 -5.67 -18.41
C CYS A 108 0.14 -7.04 -18.80
N ASN A 109 0.36 -7.21 -20.09
CA ASN A 109 1.15 -8.32 -20.64
C ASN A 109 2.66 -8.06 -20.40
N THR A 110 3.52 -8.92 -20.90
CA THR A 110 4.98 -8.84 -20.74
C THR A 110 5.49 -7.43 -21.06
N ASP A 111 6.34 -6.92 -20.17
CA ASP A 111 6.94 -5.56 -20.21
C ASP A 111 5.91 -4.44 -20.25
N CYS A 112 4.69 -4.70 -19.81
CA CYS A 112 3.58 -3.75 -19.84
C CYS A 112 3.40 -3.05 -21.22
N ILE A 113 3.64 -3.77 -22.32
CA ILE A 113 3.44 -3.26 -23.68
C ILE A 113 1.95 -3.06 -23.98
N GLY A 114 1.07 -3.93 -23.43
CA GLY A 114 -0.36 -3.87 -23.63
C GLY A 114 -1.16 -4.01 -22.34
N ALA A 115 -2.11 -3.11 -22.13
CA ALA A 115 -3.04 -3.19 -21.03
C ALA A 115 -4.08 -4.30 -21.27
N LEU A 116 -4.46 -5.01 -20.21
CA LEU A 116 -5.46 -6.07 -20.25
C LEU A 116 -6.83 -5.57 -19.78
N GLY A 117 -7.89 -5.97 -20.50
CA GLY A 117 -9.28 -5.73 -20.09
C GLY A 117 -9.92 -6.92 -19.38
N SER A 118 -9.31 -8.12 -19.46
CA SER A 118 -9.87 -9.34 -18.90
C SER A 118 -9.86 -9.35 -17.37
N SER A 119 -10.82 -10.07 -16.78
CA SER A 119 -10.87 -10.35 -15.35
C SER A 119 -11.11 -11.83 -15.08
N GLU A 120 -10.65 -12.28 -13.92
CA GLU A 120 -10.77 -13.67 -13.46
C GLU A 120 -11.22 -13.69 -12.00
N ILE A 121 -11.95 -14.74 -11.64
CA ILE A 121 -12.30 -15.07 -10.27
C ILE A 121 -11.51 -16.30 -9.84
N TYR A 122 -10.83 -16.19 -8.71
CA TYR A 122 -10.25 -17.31 -7.99
C TYR A 122 -11.23 -17.79 -6.92
N SER A 123 -11.52 -19.09 -6.90
CA SER A 123 -12.32 -19.74 -5.86
C SER A 123 -11.40 -20.52 -4.91
N PRO A 124 -11.19 -20.06 -3.67
CA PRO A 124 -10.30 -20.72 -2.71
C PRO A 124 -10.76 -22.14 -2.34
N SER A 125 -12.07 -22.40 -2.33
CA SER A 125 -12.63 -23.70 -1.92
C SER A 125 -12.28 -24.85 -2.86
N ILE A 126 -12.03 -24.55 -4.14
CA ILE A 126 -11.69 -25.55 -5.16
C ILE A 126 -10.36 -25.28 -5.85
N GLY A 127 -9.68 -24.20 -5.48
CA GLY A 127 -8.37 -23.82 -6.04
C GLY A 127 -8.40 -23.50 -7.54
N LYS A 128 -9.51 -22.98 -8.08
CA LYS A 128 -9.68 -22.78 -9.53
C LYS A 128 -9.91 -21.33 -9.91
N TRP A 129 -9.44 -20.99 -11.11
CA TRP A 129 -9.63 -19.69 -11.77
C TRP A 129 -10.67 -19.81 -12.87
N THR A 130 -11.52 -18.82 -12.99
CA THR A 130 -12.56 -18.71 -14.00
C THR A 130 -12.53 -17.35 -14.65
N LEU A 131 -12.38 -17.30 -15.99
CA LEU A 131 -12.51 -16.05 -16.74
C LEU A 131 -13.91 -15.45 -16.52
N LYS A 132 -13.95 -14.14 -16.33
CA LYS A 132 -15.17 -13.34 -16.22
C LYS A 132 -15.17 -12.26 -17.29
N GLY A 133 -16.10 -11.33 -17.23
CA GLY A 133 -16.25 -10.28 -18.22
C GLY A 133 -14.99 -9.42 -18.42
N PHE A 134 -15.06 -8.55 -19.41
CA PHE A 134 -13.99 -7.62 -19.78
C PHE A 134 -14.38 -6.19 -19.39
N MET A 135 -13.45 -5.44 -18.84
CA MET A 135 -13.55 -3.99 -18.75
C MET A 135 -13.60 -3.38 -20.15
N ALA A 136 -14.42 -2.36 -20.34
CA ALA A 136 -14.47 -1.62 -21.59
C ALA A 136 -13.15 -0.85 -21.87
N THR A 137 -12.43 -0.50 -20.80
CA THR A 137 -11.12 0.16 -20.89
C THR A 137 -10.06 -0.76 -20.29
N PRO A 138 -9.21 -1.42 -21.10
CA PRO A 138 -8.04 -2.15 -20.62
C PRO A 138 -7.12 -1.24 -19.82
N ARG A 139 -6.60 -1.73 -18.68
CA ARG A 139 -5.82 -0.89 -17.76
C ARG A 139 -4.90 -1.68 -16.84
N PHE A 140 -3.82 -1.05 -16.40
CA PHE A 140 -2.90 -1.50 -15.35
C PHE A 140 -2.57 -0.35 -14.40
N SER A 141 -1.93 -0.61 -13.27
CA SER A 141 -1.60 0.40 -12.25
C SER A 141 -2.80 1.28 -11.87
N PHE A 142 -3.94 0.64 -11.68
CA PHE A 142 -5.21 1.22 -11.28
C PHE A 142 -5.67 0.69 -9.93
N SER A 143 -6.73 1.25 -9.38
CA SER A 143 -7.31 0.78 -8.13
C SER A 143 -8.54 -0.11 -8.33
N ALA A 144 -8.69 -1.14 -7.48
CA ALA A 144 -9.92 -1.92 -7.34
C ALA A 144 -10.38 -1.88 -5.88
N THR A 145 -11.62 -1.48 -5.65
CA THR A 145 -12.18 -1.27 -4.31
C THR A 145 -13.52 -1.97 -4.16
N LEU A 146 -13.63 -2.90 -3.21
CA LEU A 146 -14.91 -3.51 -2.85
C LEU A 146 -15.82 -2.48 -2.18
N LEU A 147 -16.97 -2.23 -2.77
CA LEU A 147 -17.99 -1.33 -2.26
C LEU A 147 -18.89 -2.01 -1.22
N THR A 148 -19.63 -1.22 -0.44
CA THR A 148 -20.56 -1.73 0.58
C THR A 148 -21.71 -2.57 0.03
N ASN A 149 -22.07 -2.38 -1.25
CA ASN A 149 -23.09 -3.17 -1.95
C ASN A 149 -22.56 -4.48 -2.58
N GLY A 150 -21.28 -4.83 -2.32
CA GLY A 150 -20.64 -6.03 -2.85
C GLY A 150 -20.08 -5.92 -4.26
N ASN A 151 -20.32 -4.83 -4.98
CA ASN A 151 -19.70 -4.56 -6.28
C ASN A 151 -18.24 -4.10 -6.10
N VAL A 152 -17.43 -4.18 -7.16
CA VAL A 152 -16.06 -3.67 -7.15
C VAL A 152 -15.96 -2.46 -8.08
N LEU A 153 -15.53 -1.32 -7.53
CA LEU A 153 -15.16 -0.14 -8.30
C LEU A 153 -13.72 -0.29 -8.80
N VAL A 154 -13.51 -0.08 -10.10
CA VAL A 154 -12.18 0.19 -10.67
C VAL A 154 -12.13 1.60 -11.20
N ALA A 155 -11.02 2.29 -11.00
CA ALA A 155 -10.88 3.69 -11.38
C ALA A 155 -9.47 3.99 -11.89
N GLY A 156 -9.37 4.87 -12.90
CA GLY A 156 -8.09 5.32 -13.44
C GLY A 156 -7.28 4.21 -14.10
N GLY A 157 -5.97 4.36 -14.05
CA GLY A 157 -4.98 3.42 -14.56
C GLY A 157 -4.31 3.86 -15.85
N CYS A 158 -3.26 3.15 -16.20
CA CYS A 158 -2.49 3.31 -17.41
C CYS A 158 -3.10 2.45 -18.52
N THR A 159 -3.16 2.98 -19.74
CA THR A 159 -3.74 2.30 -20.91
C THR A 159 -2.72 2.07 -22.01
N ALA A 160 -1.52 2.63 -21.89
CA ALA A 160 -0.42 2.45 -22.81
C ALA A 160 0.90 2.22 -22.07
N THR A 161 1.88 1.67 -22.78
CA THR A 161 3.22 1.33 -22.29
C THR A 161 3.85 2.46 -21.47
N ASN A 162 4.53 2.10 -20.40
CA ASN A 162 5.18 3.02 -19.46
C ASN A 162 4.26 4.13 -18.93
N CYS A 163 2.96 3.84 -18.85
CA CYS A 163 1.98 4.82 -18.36
C CYS A 163 1.94 6.15 -19.13
N THR A 164 2.34 6.14 -20.39
CA THR A 164 2.33 7.36 -21.25
C THR A 164 0.93 7.89 -21.49
N ILE A 165 -0.08 7.03 -21.38
CA ILE A 165 -1.50 7.40 -21.43
C ILE A 165 -2.20 6.83 -20.20
N VAL A 166 -2.85 7.71 -19.46
CA VAL A 166 -3.70 7.35 -18.31
C VAL A 166 -5.16 7.67 -18.59
N THR A 167 -6.07 6.97 -17.95
CA THR A 167 -7.50 7.16 -18.10
C THR A 167 -8.13 7.79 -16.86
N ASN A 168 -9.22 8.53 -17.05
CA ASN A 168 -10.12 8.97 -15.98
C ASN A 168 -11.36 8.10 -15.85
N ARG A 169 -11.51 7.06 -16.67
CA ARG A 169 -12.69 6.19 -16.67
C ARG A 169 -12.73 5.35 -15.43
N ALA A 170 -13.95 5.09 -14.96
CA ALA A 170 -14.23 4.14 -13.89
C ALA A 170 -15.32 3.15 -14.33
N GLU A 171 -15.23 1.94 -13.82
CA GLU A 171 -16.15 0.86 -14.11
C GLU A 171 -16.49 0.08 -12.83
N ILE A 172 -17.68 -0.52 -12.82
CA ILE A 172 -18.18 -1.35 -11.73
C ILE A 172 -18.26 -2.78 -12.21
N TYR A 173 -17.64 -3.69 -11.47
CA TYR A 173 -17.85 -5.13 -11.58
C TYR A 173 -18.97 -5.57 -10.63
N ASN A 174 -19.97 -6.26 -11.17
CA ASN A 174 -21.01 -6.90 -10.37
C ASN A 174 -20.72 -8.40 -10.26
N PRO A 175 -20.37 -8.93 -9.07
CA PRO A 175 -20.01 -10.34 -8.89
C PRO A 175 -21.17 -11.30 -9.17
N THR A 176 -22.41 -10.91 -8.90
CA THR A 176 -23.59 -11.73 -9.12
C THR A 176 -23.83 -12.01 -10.60
N THR A 177 -23.65 -10.99 -11.45
CA THR A 177 -23.88 -11.11 -12.90
C THR A 177 -22.60 -11.39 -13.68
N GLY A 178 -21.43 -11.20 -13.08
CA GLY A 178 -20.12 -11.29 -13.75
C GLY A 178 -19.88 -10.20 -14.80
N LYS A 179 -20.63 -9.10 -14.77
CA LYS A 179 -20.59 -8.03 -15.79
C LYS A 179 -19.88 -6.80 -15.29
N TRP A 180 -19.24 -6.11 -16.24
CA TRP A 180 -18.67 -4.77 -16.07
C TRP A 180 -19.62 -3.73 -16.65
N THR A 181 -19.78 -2.60 -15.96
CA THR A 181 -20.60 -1.46 -16.42
C THR A 181 -19.84 -0.16 -16.15
N ALA A 182 -19.93 0.79 -17.07
CA ALA A 182 -19.36 2.11 -16.84
C ALA A 182 -20.09 2.82 -15.68
N THR A 183 -19.35 3.66 -14.96
CA THR A 183 -19.89 4.60 -13.97
C THR A 183 -19.33 6.00 -14.24
N GLY A 184 -19.63 6.98 -13.38
CA GLY A 184 -19.07 8.32 -13.53
C GLY A 184 -17.55 8.27 -13.64
N SER A 185 -16.95 9.19 -14.39
CA SER A 185 -15.50 9.30 -14.58
C SER A 185 -14.89 10.26 -13.56
N LEU A 186 -13.64 10.01 -13.17
CA LEU A 186 -12.80 10.98 -12.45
C LEU A 186 -12.68 12.28 -13.25
N LYS A 187 -12.48 13.39 -12.56
CA LYS A 187 -12.17 14.68 -13.22
C LYS A 187 -10.77 14.67 -13.82
N PHE A 188 -9.80 14.04 -13.12
CA PHE A 188 -8.42 13.97 -13.57
C PHE A 188 -8.02 12.52 -13.85
N ALA A 189 -7.52 12.28 -15.05
CA ALA A 189 -6.92 11.00 -15.43
C ALA A 189 -5.68 10.74 -14.55
N ARG A 190 -5.50 9.50 -14.11
CA ARG A 190 -4.41 9.11 -13.19
C ARG A 190 -4.09 7.62 -13.20
N GLY A 191 -2.82 7.28 -13.13
CA GLY A 191 -2.28 5.97 -12.78
C GLY A 191 -1.51 6.03 -11.47
N ASN A 192 -1.10 4.91 -10.89
CA ASN A 192 -0.30 4.80 -9.65
C ASN A 192 -0.88 5.61 -8.46
N HIS A 193 -2.20 5.75 -8.42
CA HIS A 193 -2.95 6.39 -7.34
C HIS A 193 -3.41 5.37 -6.33
N THR A 194 -3.85 5.84 -5.18
CA THR A 194 -4.51 4.99 -4.18
C THR A 194 -6.02 5.21 -4.16
N ALA A 195 -6.77 4.16 -3.78
CA ALA A 195 -8.20 4.25 -3.50
C ALA A 195 -8.50 3.62 -2.14
N THR A 196 -9.17 4.37 -1.30
CA THR A 196 -9.53 3.97 0.06
C THR A 196 -11.02 4.09 0.28
N ARG A 197 -11.69 2.96 0.58
CA ARG A 197 -13.09 2.99 0.99
C ARG A 197 -13.18 3.54 2.43
N LEU A 198 -13.92 4.62 2.59
CA LEU A 198 -14.16 5.27 3.87
C LEU A 198 -15.29 4.57 4.65
N SER A 199 -15.39 4.86 5.95
CA SER A 199 -16.40 4.26 6.83
C SER A 199 -17.84 4.60 6.42
N ASN A 200 -18.06 5.72 5.72
CA ASN A 200 -19.36 6.10 5.18
C ASN A 200 -19.70 5.45 3.83
N GLY A 201 -18.84 4.54 3.33
CA GLY A 201 -19.01 3.81 2.08
C GLY A 201 -18.55 4.54 0.81
N THR A 202 -18.20 5.84 0.87
CA THR A 202 -17.58 6.53 -0.27
C THR A 202 -16.15 6.05 -0.49
N VAL A 203 -15.58 6.26 -1.68
CA VAL A 203 -14.19 5.89 -1.99
C VAL A 203 -13.37 7.14 -2.25
N LEU A 204 -12.33 7.36 -1.45
CA LEU A 204 -11.35 8.40 -1.67
C LEU A 204 -10.29 7.88 -2.66
N VAL A 205 -10.13 8.59 -3.77
CA VAL A 205 -8.99 8.41 -4.69
C VAL A 205 -8.05 9.59 -4.49
N ALA A 206 -6.78 9.33 -4.26
CA ALA A 206 -5.78 10.35 -3.96
C ALA A 206 -4.51 10.17 -4.79
N GLY A 207 -3.92 11.29 -5.23
CA GLY A 207 -2.65 11.31 -5.93
C GLY A 207 -2.64 10.57 -7.25
N GLY A 208 -1.55 9.89 -7.52
CA GLY A 208 -1.20 9.26 -8.78
C GLY A 208 -0.48 10.22 -9.70
N ALA A 209 -0.20 9.76 -10.92
CA ALA A 209 0.41 10.55 -11.97
C ALA A 209 -0.47 10.58 -13.21
N ASN A 210 -0.38 11.65 -13.98
CA ASN A 210 -0.83 11.72 -15.36
C ASN A 210 0.39 11.70 -16.31
N ALA A 211 0.18 11.92 -17.60
CA ALA A 211 1.26 11.88 -18.60
C ALA A 211 2.38 12.91 -18.36
N THR A 212 2.17 13.93 -17.53
CA THR A 212 3.09 15.06 -17.39
C THR A 212 3.52 15.34 -15.94
N ASN A 213 2.70 14.99 -14.96
CA ASN A 213 2.94 15.38 -13.56
C ASN A 213 2.40 14.35 -12.57
N ASP A 214 3.05 14.28 -11.42
CA ASP A 214 2.47 13.71 -10.21
C ASP A 214 1.38 14.63 -9.65
N LEU A 215 0.34 14.03 -9.09
CA LEU A 215 -0.88 14.73 -8.71
C LEU A 215 -0.97 14.93 -7.19
N ARG A 216 -1.45 16.12 -6.80
CA ARG A 216 -1.91 16.42 -5.44
C ARG A 216 -3.42 16.46 -5.31
N SER A 217 -4.14 16.19 -6.39
CA SER A 217 -5.60 16.20 -6.39
C SER A 217 -6.17 14.91 -5.81
N ALA A 218 -7.32 15.03 -5.16
CA ALA A 218 -8.07 13.90 -4.65
C ALA A 218 -9.57 14.06 -4.99
N GLU A 219 -10.24 12.92 -5.13
CA GLU A 219 -11.64 12.84 -5.51
C GLU A 219 -12.38 11.79 -4.69
N LEU A 220 -13.65 12.05 -4.41
CA LEU A 220 -14.55 11.11 -3.73
C LEU A 220 -15.56 10.54 -4.71
N TYR A 221 -15.65 9.21 -4.74
CA TYR A 221 -16.71 8.49 -5.42
C TYR A 221 -17.89 8.23 -4.47
N ASN A 222 -19.09 8.58 -4.92
CA ASN A 222 -20.33 8.22 -4.26
C ASN A 222 -20.94 6.98 -4.96
N PRO A 223 -20.94 5.80 -4.31
CA PRO A 223 -21.44 4.58 -4.96
C PRO A 223 -22.94 4.57 -5.19
N THR A 224 -23.73 5.32 -4.42
CA THR A 224 -25.18 5.42 -4.60
C THR A 224 -25.55 6.27 -5.83
N ALA A 225 -24.85 7.38 -6.03
CA ALA A 225 -25.10 8.29 -7.15
C ALA A 225 -24.31 7.89 -8.41
N GLY A 226 -23.24 7.08 -8.28
CA GLY A 226 -22.33 6.77 -9.38
C GLY A 226 -21.50 7.96 -9.84
N THR A 227 -21.23 8.95 -8.96
CA THR A 227 -20.62 10.23 -9.32
C THR A 227 -19.34 10.51 -8.54
N TRP A 228 -18.48 11.37 -9.08
CA TRP A 228 -17.26 11.85 -8.48
C TRP A 228 -17.37 13.32 -8.07
N ALA A 229 -16.74 13.66 -6.98
CA ALA A 229 -16.59 15.03 -6.51
C ALA A 229 -15.15 15.29 -6.10
N THR A 230 -14.58 16.43 -6.53
CA THR A 230 -13.26 16.86 -6.06
C THR A 230 -13.32 17.27 -4.59
N VAL A 231 -12.27 16.99 -3.84
CA VAL A 231 -12.04 17.54 -2.50
C VAL A 231 -10.85 18.50 -2.54
N SER A 232 -10.48 19.08 -1.41
CA SER A 232 -9.28 19.93 -1.34
C SER A 232 -8.04 19.16 -1.80
N ASN A 233 -7.09 19.88 -2.39
CA ASN A 233 -5.82 19.28 -2.79
C ASN A 233 -4.94 18.98 -1.57
N MET A 234 -4.11 17.97 -1.68
CA MET A 234 -2.98 17.71 -0.80
C MET A 234 -1.93 18.82 -0.92
N THR A 235 -1.07 18.96 0.06
CA THR A 235 0.09 19.86 0.05
C THR A 235 1.17 19.33 -0.89
N TYR A 236 1.44 18.02 -0.78
CA TYR A 236 2.43 17.33 -1.60
C TYR A 236 1.77 16.62 -2.80
N THR A 237 2.56 16.37 -3.83
CA THR A 237 2.20 15.39 -4.88
C THR A 237 2.56 13.99 -4.40
N HIS A 238 1.75 13.00 -4.79
CA HIS A 238 1.96 11.61 -4.38
C HIS A 238 1.66 10.66 -5.54
N SER A 239 2.62 9.84 -5.95
CA SER A 239 2.49 8.78 -6.95
C SER A 239 3.28 7.56 -6.48
N GLY A 240 2.77 6.33 -6.62
CA GLY A 240 3.45 5.16 -6.01
C GLY A 240 3.51 5.21 -4.48
N HIS A 241 2.62 5.97 -3.87
CA HIS A 241 2.50 6.20 -2.42
C HIS A 241 1.63 5.15 -1.74
N VAL A 242 1.60 5.15 -0.42
CA VAL A 242 0.65 4.36 0.35
C VAL A 242 -0.49 5.24 0.88
N ALA A 243 -1.70 4.66 0.95
CA ALA A 243 -2.83 5.23 1.66
C ALA A 243 -3.43 4.19 2.61
N VAL A 244 -3.65 4.57 3.86
CA VAL A 244 -4.13 3.67 4.90
C VAL A 244 -5.27 4.32 5.67
N LEU A 245 -6.43 3.64 5.72
CA LEU A 245 -7.54 4.05 6.60
C LEU A 245 -7.18 3.71 8.04
N LEU A 246 -7.03 4.74 8.85
CA LEU A 246 -6.70 4.63 10.27
C LEU A 246 -7.92 4.24 11.11
N LYS A 247 -7.69 3.71 12.32
CA LYS A 247 -8.78 3.43 13.29
C LYS A 247 -9.58 4.68 13.68
N THR A 248 -9.02 5.87 13.50
CA THR A 248 -9.68 7.16 13.71
C THR A 248 -10.66 7.54 12.59
N GLY A 249 -10.73 6.78 11.50
CA GLY A 249 -11.51 7.07 10.30
C GLY A 249 -10.84 8.07 9.35
N LYS A 250 -9.70 8.67 9.70
CA LYS A 250 -8.87 9.47 8.78
C LYS A 250 -8.09 8.55 7.84
N VAL A 251 -7.69 9.06 6.68
CA VAL A 251 -6.79 8.36 5.76
C VAL A 251 -5.41 9.00 5.84
N LEU A 252 -4.40 8.19 6.18
CA LEU A 252 -2.99 8.57 6.04
C LEU A 252 -2.59 8.35 4.58
N VAL A 253 -2.00 9.37 3.96
CA VAL A 253 -1.27 9.28 2.68
C VAL A 253 0.19 9.61 2.99
N ALA A 254 1.13 8.82 2.49
CA ALA A 254 2.55 9.01 2.80
C ALA A 254 3.45 8.58 1.65
N GLY A 255 4.53 9.33 1.44
CA GLY A 255 5.58 9.06 0.46
C GLY A 255 5.12 9.17 -0.99
N GLY A 256 5.84 8.50 -1.88
CA GLY A 256 5.56 8.48 -3.31
C GLY A 256 6.33 9.53 -4.10
N GLY A 257 6.27 9.40 -5.43
CA GLY A 257 6.97 10.28 -6.38
C GLY A 257 6.56 11.74 -6.28
N GLY A 258 7.39 12.58 -6.90
CA GLY A 258 7.24 14.03 -6.92
C GLY A 258 8.57 14.73 -6.60
N PRO A 259 8.56 16.06 -6.37
CA PRO A 259 9.73 16.79 -5.88
C PRO A 259 10.30 16.14 -4.60
N PRO A 260 11.58 16.38 -4.26
CA PRO A 260 12.26 15.70 -3.15
C PRO A 260 11.49 15.71 -1.83
N ASP A 261 10.79 16.79 -1.52
CA ASP A 261 10.00 16.93 -0.30
C ASP A 261 8.76 16.01 -0.27
N SER A 262 8.26 15.59 -1.44
CA SER A 262 7.08 14.72 -1.55
C SER A 262 7.40 13.28 -1.12
N LEU A 263 8.62 12.77 -1.40
CA LEU A 263 9.00 11.40 -1.06
C LEU A 263 8.92 11.09 0.45
N ALA A 264 9.11 12.09 1.29
CA ALA A 264 8.99 11.95 2.74
C ALA A 264 7.68 12.52 3.29
N GLY A 265 6.93 13.28 2.48
CA GLY A 265 5.70 13.95 2.89
C GLY A 265 4.64 12.97 3.36
N ALA A 266 3.87 13.37 4.37
CA ALA A 266 2.70 12.60 4.81
C ALA A 266 1.58 13.55 5.25
N GLU A 267 0.36 13.16 4.90
CA GLU A 267 -0.86 13.95 5.13
C GLU A 267 -2.02 13.07 5.61
N LEU A 268 -2.89 13.68 6.37
CA LEU A 268 -4.11 13.06 6.88
C LEU A 268 -5.34 13.68 6.22
N TYR A 269 -6.12 12.87 5.53
CA TYR A 269 -7.44 13.25 5.06
C TYR A 269 -8.48 13.06 6.15
N ASN A 270 -9.26 14.08 6.44
CA ASN A 270 -10.40 13.99 7.34
C ASN A 270 -11.72 13.93 6.54
N PRO A 271 -12.43 12.79 6.54
CA PRO A 271 -13.66 12.64 5.76
C PRO A 271 -14.81 13.58 6.19
N SER A 272 -14.84 14.00 7.46
CA SER A 272 -15.90 14.88 7.97
C SER A 272 -15.75 16.33 7.46
N THR A 273 -14.52 16.82 7.37
CA THR A 273 -14.23 18.19 6.88
C THR A 273 -13.84 18.22 5.41
N LYS A 274 -13.55 17.06 4.81
CA LYS A 274 -13.03 16.88 3.44
C LYS A 274 -11.72 17.64 3.21
N ALA A 275 -10.93 17.83 4.26
CA ALA A 275 -9.69 18.59 4.26
C ALA A 275 -8.48 17.70 4.54
N TRP A 276 -7.32 18.14 4.05
CA TRP A 276 -6.01 17.54 4.30
C TRP A 276 -5.26 18.32 5.37
N THR A 277 -4.45 17.63 6.14
CA THR A 277 -3.57 18.22 7.15
C THR A 277 -2.23 17.51 7.08
N VAL A 278 -1.15 18.26 6.95
CA VAL A 278 0.22 17.70 7.02
C VAL A 278 0.44 17.09 8.39
N THR A 279 1.10 15.93 8.42
CA THR A 279 1.53 15.24 9.64
C THR A 279 3.04 15.03 9.61
N GLY A 280 3.63 14.33 10.59
CA GLY A 280 5.06 14.05 10.59
C GLY A 280 5.51 13.37 9.30
N SER A 281 6.69 13.75 8.79
CA SER A 281 7.29 13.17 7.59
C SER A 281 8.02 11.86 7.89
N LEU A 282 8.08 10.95 6.90
CA LEU A 282 8.97 9.79 6.88
C LEU A 282 10.42 10.23 7.14
N LYS A 283 11.19 9.41 7.84
CA LYS A 283 12.64 9.66 8.03
C LYS A 283 13.43 9.39 6.76
N THR A 284 12.95 8.45 5.94
CA THR A 284 13.52 8.14 4.64
C THR A 284 12.42 8.27 3.60
N GLY A 285 12.59 9.22 2.67
CA GLY A 285 11.67 9.37 1.53
C GLY A 285 11.68 8.10 0.68
N ARG A 286 10.51 7.68 0.23
CA ARG A 286 10.34 6.42 -0.52
C ARG A 286 9.13 6.46 -1.46
N ASP A 287 9.27 5.81 -2.60
CA ASP A 287 8.20 5.50 -3.55
C ASP A 287 8.15 3.98 -3.83
N ASP A 288 7.10 3.50 -4.48
CA ASP A 288 6.87 2.09 -4.83
C ASP A 288 7.11 1.11 -3.66
N PHE A 289 6.72 1.55 -2.47
CA PHE A 289 6.82 0.82 -1.22
C PHE A 289 5.46 0.28 -0.78
N ALA A 290 5.46 -0.57 0.22
CA ALA A 290 4.24 -1.13 0.76
C ALA A 290 3.96 -0.64 2.19
N GLY A 291 2.66 -0.54 2.53
CA GLY A 291 2.23 -0.13 3.86
C GLY A 291 0.98 -0.85 4.33
N VAL A 292 0.86 -1.06 5.63
CA VAL A 292 -0.27 -1.76 6.26
C VAL A 292 -0.58 -1.21 7.65
N LEU A 293 -1.88 -1.17 8.00
CA LEU A 293 -2.33 -0.86 9.35
C LEU A 293 -2.15 -2.08 10.25
N LEU A 294 -1.32 -1.98 11.27
CA LEU A 294 -1.10 -3.04 12.26
C LEU A 294 -2.27 -3.11 13.25
N GLN A 295 -2.39 -4.24 13.96
CA GLN A 295 -3.41 -4.42 15.01
C GLN A 295 -3.28 -3.38 16.14
N SER A 296 -2.06 -2.90 16.42
CA SER A 296 -1.78 -1.80 17.36
C SER A 296 -2.41 -0.46 16.96
N GLY A 297 -2.79 -0.29 15.70
CA GLY A 297 -3.24 0.96 15.12
C GLY A 297 -2.11 1.83 14.55
N LYS A 298 -0.85 1.42 14.67
CA LYS A 298 0.27 2.03 13.96
C LYS A 298 0.28 1.58 12.50
N VAL A 299 0.85 2.39 11.61
CA VAL A 299 1.04 2.01 10.20
C VAL A 299 2.49 1.60 9.99
N LEU A 300 2.71 0.38 9.54
CA LEU A 300 4.00 -0.09 9.07
C LEU A 300 4.15 0.26 7.59
N VAL A 301 5.28 0.85 7.24
CA VAL A 301 5.74 0.98 5.85
C VAL A 301 7.11 0.35 5.71
N ALA A 302 7.38 -0.27 4.55
CA ALA A 302 8.64 -0.97 4.32
C ALA A 302 9.05 -0.90 2.85
N GLY A 303 10.36 -0.98 2.60
CA GLY A 303 10.92 -1.02 1.25
C GLY A 303 10.72 0.24 0.44
N GLY A 304 10.56 0.07 -0.86
CA GLY A 304 10.47 1.16 -1.84
C GLY A 304 11.83 1.60 -2.35
N ALA A 305 11.84 2.64 -3.18
CA ALA A 305 13.05 3.30 -3.66
C ALA A 305 13.21 4.69 -3.04
N ASN A 306 14.45 5.13 -2.86
CA ASN A 306 14.76 6.50 -2.46
C ASN A 306 14.83 7.43 -3.68
N LEU A 307 15.10 8.73 -3.46
CA LEU A 307 15.21 9.73 -4.52
C LEU A 307 16.23 9.38 -5.62
N ALA A 308 17.25 8.60 -5.29
CA ALA A 308 18.24 8.13 -6.27
C ALA A 308 17.79 6.85 -7.01
N GLY A 309 16.58 6.37 -6.78
CA GLY A 309 16.07 5.10 -7.33
C GLY A 309 16.66 3.86 -6.67
N ALA A 310 17.45 4.00 -5.58
CA ALA A 310 18.01 2.85 -4.89
C ALA A 310 16.97 2.17 -4.00
N PRO A 311 16.81 0.83 -4.12
CA PRO A 311 15.85 0.09 -3.31
C PRO A 311 16.22 0.13 -1.82
N LEU A 312 15.20 0.15 -0.97
CA LEU A 312 15.30 0.24 0.47
C LEU A 312 14.95 -1.10 1.13
N ALA A 313 15.69 -1.46 2.19
CA ALA A 313 15.32 -2.52 3.11
C ALA A 313 14.71 -1.97 4.41
N SER A 314 14.85 -0.67 4.65
CA SER A 314 14.38 -0.02 5.88
C SER A 314 12.85 -0.02 5.99
N ALA A 315 12.37 0.00 7.23
CA ALA A 315 10.95 0.11 7.54
C ALA A 315 10.72 1.16 8.64
N GLU A 316 9.54 1.75 8.63
CA GLU A 316 9.14 2.79 9.59
C GLU A 316 7.72 2.54 10.10
N LEU A 317 7.46 3.00 11.32
CA LEU A 317 6.16 2.98 11.96
C LEU A 317 5.63 4.41 12.13
N TYR A 318 4.43 4.66 11.63
CA TYR A 318 3.67 5.85 11.94
C TYR A 318 2.80 5.62 13.18
N ASP A 319 2.89 6.52 14.14
CA ASP A 319 2.01 6.57 15.30
C ASP A 319 0.93 7.64 15.07
N PRO A 320 -0.35 7.25 14.85
CA PRO A 320 -1.41 8.21 14.59
C PRO A 320 -1.75 9.12 15.78
N THR A 321 -1.39 8.72 17.00
CA THR A 321 -1.64 9.50 18.21
C THR A 321 -0.63 10.63 18.35
N ALA A 322 0.65 10.31 18.10
CA ALA A 322 1.73 11.29 18.16
C ALA A 322 1.88 12.08 16.85
N GLY A 323 1.37 11.56 15.73
CA GLY A 323 1.58 12.13 14.40
C GLY A 323 3.03 12.05 13.92
N THR A 324 3.78 11.03 14.37
CA THR A 324 5.23 10.92 14.12
C THR A 324 5.63 9.56 13.57
N TRP A 325 6.78 9.54 12.89
CA TRP A 325 7.41 8.34 12.35
C TRP A 325 8.61 7.91 13.19
N SER A 326 8.78 6.62 13.36
CA SER A 326 9.93 6.00 14.00
C SER A 326 10.48 4.87 13.14
N SER A 327 11.81 4.73 13.10
CA SER A 327 12.44 3.57 12.45
C SER A 327 12.07 2.30 13.22
N THR A 328 11.99 1.18 12.49
CA THR A 328 11.78 -0.15 13.06
C THR A 328 12.76 -1.14 12.42
N GLY A 329 12.60 -2.45 12.65
CA GLY A 329 13.47 -3.47 12.08
C GLY A 329 13.60 -3.36 10.56
N THR A 330 14.74 -3.82 10.04
CA THR A 330 15.08 -3.75 8.61
C THR A 330 14.91 -5.13 7.97
N MET A 331 14.30 -5.19 6.78
CA MET A 331 14.21 -6.41 5.96
C MET A 331 15.61 -6.91 5.58
N THR A 332 15.74 -8.18 5.28
CA THR A 332 16.98 -8.76 4.78
C THR A 332 17.31 -8.31 3.35
N LEU A 333 16.26 -8.09 2.54
CA LEU A 333 16.38 -7.68 1.15
C LEU A 333 15.76 -6.30 0.94
N ALA A 334 16.51 -5.41 0.30
CA ALA A 334 15.96 -4.18 -0.25
C ALA A 334 15.06 -4.50 -1.44
N ARG A 335 13.83 -3.97 -1.46
CA ARG A 335 12.85 -4.33 -2.49
C ARG A 335 11.85 -3.24 -2.80
N ILE A 336 11.46 -3.17 -4.07
CA ILE A 336 10.34 -2.39 -4.60
C ILE A 336 9.29 -3.35 -5.19
N GLU A 337 8.09 -2.85 -5.46
CA GLU A 337 7.00 -3.61 -6.14
C GLU A 337 6.69 -4.96 -5.49
N PHE A 338 6.86 -5.06 -4.20
CA PHE A 338 6.48 -6.22 -3.39
C PHE A 338 5.12 -6.01 -2.73
N THR A 339 4.59 -7.05 -2.13
CA THR A 339 3.34 -6.96 -1.38
C THR A 339 3.59 -7.03 0.12
N LEU A 340 2.80 -6.27 0.90
CA LEU A 340 2.79 -6.31 2.35
C LEU A 340 1.37 -6.59 2.85
N THR A 341 1.18 -7.73 3.52
CA THR A 341 -0.14 -8.20 3.94
C THR A 341 -0.16 -8.44 5.44
N LEU A 342 -1.09 -7.80 6.17
CA LEU A 342 -1.32 -8.08 7.58
C LEU A 342 -1.97 -9.45 7.72
N LEU A 343 -1.37 -10.31 8.54
CA LEU A 343 -1.84 -11.66 8.84
C LEU A 343 -2.76 -11.66 10.07
N PRO A 344 -3.62 -12.68 10.25
CA PRO A 344 -4.51 -12.78 11.40
C PRO A 344 -3.77 -12.82 12.75
N ASN A 345 -2.54 -13.34 12.78
CA ASN A 345 -1.69 -13.39 13.97
C ASN A 345 -1.00 -12.06 14.33
N GLY A 346 -1.27 -10.99 13.57
CA GLY A 346 -0.73 -9.64 13.81
C GLY A 346 0.63 -9.38 13.15
N GLN A 347 1.26 -10.38 12.54
CA GLN A 347 2.47 -10.19 11.73
C GLN A 347 2.12 -9.58 10.37
N ALA A 348 3.11 -8.97 9.70
CA ALA A 348 2.95 -8.54 8.30
C ALA A 348 3.88 -9.36 7.39
N LEU A 349 3.32 -9.94 6.34
CA LEU A 349 4.03 -10.72 5.32
C LEU A 349 4.48 -9.80 4.18
N ALA A 350 5.78 -9.66 3.99
CA ALA A 350 6.39 -9.10 2.78
C ALA A 350 6.72 -10.24 1.81
N ALA A 351 6.25 -10.18 0.57
CA ALA A 351 6.48 -11.24 -0.40
C ALA A 351 6.85 -10.68 -1.78
N GLY A 352 7.84 -11.30 -2.41
CA GLY A 352 8.30 -10.95 -3.76
C GLY A 352 9.01 -9.61 -3.84
N GLY A 353 8.85 -8.93 -4.98
CA GLY A 353 9.49 -7.67 -5.31
C GLY A 353 10.77 -7.85 -6.13
N THR A 354 11.41 -6.73 -6.40
CA THR A 354 12.64 -6.65 -7.20
C THR A 354 13.63 -5.66 -6.58
N ASN A 355 14.91 -5.74 -6.99
CA ASN A 355 15.89 -4.69 -6.72
C ASN A 355 15.85 -3.55 -7.76
N GLY A 356 14.89 -3.57 -8.67
CA GLY A 356 14.73 -2.54 -9.69
C GLY A 356 15.74 -2.61 -10.84
N VAL A 357 16.69 -3.57 -10.83
CA VAL A 357 17.73 -3.69 -11.88
C VAL A 357 17.62 -5.03 -12.60
N ASN A 358 17.86 -6.13 -11.90
CA ASN A 358 17.95 -7.45 -12.55
C ASN A 358 17.56 -8.62 -11.64
N ALA A 359 17.24 -8.38 -10.38
CA ALA A 359 16.86 -9.43 -9.43
C ALA A 359 15.39 -9.32 -9.06
N PHE A 360 14.63 -10.37 -9.37
CA PHE A 360 13.29 -10.61 -8.89
C PHE A 360 13.33 -11.60 -7.73
N TYR A 361 12.48 -11.42 -6.73
CA TYR A 361 12.53 -12.23 -5.51
C TYR A 361 11.37 -13.21 -5.39
N SER A 362 11.70 -14.45 -5.05
CA SER A 362 10.74 -15.41 -4.48
C SER A 362 10.70 -15.31 -2.95
N ALA A 363 11.64 -14.57 -2.36
CA ALA A 363 11.81 -14.46 -0.92
C ALA A 363 10.64 -13.77 -0.24
N ALA A 364 10.29 -14.28 0.95
CA ALA A 364 9.30 -13.70 1.82
C ALA A 364 9.83 -13.53 3.25
N GLU A 365 9.35 -12.47 3.92
CA GLU A 365 9.76 -12.11 5.28
C GLU A 365 8.54 -11.73 6.11
N LEU A 366 8.59 -12.03 7.40
CA LEU A 366 7.55 -11.69 8.38
C LEU A 366 8.05 -10.57 9.29
N TYR A 367 7.27 -9.51 9.40
CA TYR A 367 7.45 -8.50 10.43
C TYR A 367 6.64 -8.85 11.67
N SER A 368 7.29 -8.86 12.82
CA SER A 368 6.66 -8.97 14.15
C SER A 368 6.80 -7.61 14.85
N PRO A 369 5.68 -6.93 15.18
CA PRO A 369 5.68 -5.64 15.87
C PRO A 369 6.33 -5.64 17.25
#